data_2e5f341e780f5847157e50c88038dc93
#
_entry.id   2e5f341e780f5847157e50c88038dc93
#
_cell.length_a   1.000
_cell.length_b   1.000
_cell.length_c   1.000
_cell.angle_alpha   90.00
_cell.angle_beta   90.00
_cell.angle_gamma   90.00
#
_symmetry.space_group_name_H-M   'P 1'
#
loop_
_entity.id
_entity.type
_entity.pdbx_description
1 polymer ?
#
loop_
_entity_poly.entity_id
_entity_poly.type
_entity_poly.pdbx_seq_one_letter_code
_entity_poly.pdbx_strand_id
1 'polypeptide(L)'
;MFDVLDRIMNLDIGNRGVDKLYAPARARSTEPLCAAAARLLMTAAAGDCVIMITGSLTRPWVSTRIGETDGPVGVAALARALSYGFNAIPVVVTDTSLLEPVSACLRAAGQAVVTLEEAKRATSNRRFCSVAVTRGFPLEDNAARNEAGRMIEEFHPKAVIAVERAGMTPRGTYHNMLGQDYTQGRARIDYLVEEATKQRVATIGVGDGGNEIGMGAIVEAVHKHVPHGEILCARLATDVLLPAGVSNWGCYAIQAALAILAGKPELLHTAAMERRLIEAAANAGLVDGNTGKCESTVDGMSLEVHMGIVDLLAAAAQRAFKPTH
;
A
#
# COMPACT_ATOMS: atom_id res chain seq x y z
N MET A 1 -15.11 -7.31 -15.28
CA MET A 1 -15.28 -6.89 -13.88
C MET A 1 -14.02 -6.19 -13.37
N PHE A 2 -12.86 -6.82 -13.40
CA PHE A 2 -11.61 -6.24 -12.90
C PHE A 2 -11.20 -4.95 -13.60
N ASP A 3 -11.43 -4.81 -14.92
CA ASP A 3 -11.21 -3.53 -15.61
C ASP A 3 -12.09 -2.39 -15.06
N VAL A 4 -13.25 -2.70 -14.51
CA VAL A 4 -14.11 -1.70 -13.84
C VAL A 4 -13.48 -1.26 -12.51
N LEU A 5 -12.94 -2.21 -11.73
CA LEU A 5 -12.22 -1.90 -10.50
C LEU A 5 -10.99 -1.02 -10.78
N ASP A 6 -10.20 -1.37 -11.81
CA ASP A 6 -9.04 -0.57 -12.24
C ASP A 6 -9.44 0.86 -12.64
N ARG A 7 -10.55 1.03 -13.37
CA ARG A 7 -11.04 2.37 -13.75
C ARG A 7 -11.47 3.19 -12.55
N ILE A 8 -12.13 2.56 -11.55
CA ILE A 8 -12.57 3.26 -10.34
C ILE A 8 -11.37 3.69 -9.52
N MET A 9 -10.40 2.81 -9.27
CA MET A 9 -9.20 3.17 -8.50
C MET A 9 -8.35 4.26 -9.18
N ASN A 10 -8.41 4.36 -10.51
CA ASN A 10 -7.63 5.33 -11.28
C ASN A 10 -8.41 6.62 -11.60
N LEU A 11 -9.53 6.89 -10.93
CA LEU A 11 -10.22 8.18 -11.04
C LEU A 11 -9.32 9.30 -10.54
N ASP A 12 -8.89 10.17 -11.44
CA ASP A 12 -8.01 11.31 -11.13
C ASP A 12 -8.81 12.53 -10.66
N ILE A 13 -9.50 12.41 -9.53
CA ILE A 13 -10.27 13.51 -8.93
C ILE A 13 -9.35 14.67 -8.53
N GLY A 14 -8.14 14.35 -8.10
CA GLY A 14 -7.11 15.33 -7.72
C GLY A 14 -6.49 16.07 -8.90
N ASN A 15 -6.79 15.68 -10.16
CA ASN A 15 -6.22 16.24 -11.38
C ASN A 15 -4.67 16.26 -11.38
N ARG A 16 -4.06 15.16 -10.92
CA ARG A 16 -2.60 15.00 -10.84
C ARG A 16 -1.98 14.35 -12.08
N GLY A 17 -2.81 13.88 -13.02
CA GLY A 17 -2.39 13.23 -14.25
C GLY A 17 -2.04 11.75 -14.08
N VAL A 18 -2.46 11.12 -12.98
CA VAL A 18 -2.20 9.71 -12.68
C VAL A 18 -2.88 8.77 -13.70
N ASP A 19 -3.96 9.19 -14.31
CA ASP A 19 -4.64 8.50 -15.41
C ASP A 19 -3.67 8.19 -16.57
N LYS A 20 -2.68 9.07 -16.81
CA LYS A 20 -1.64 8.91 -17.84
C LYS A 20 -0.59 7.87 -17.49
N LEU A 21 -0.48 7.50 -16.21
CA LEU A 21 0.43 6.46 -15.72
C LEU A 21 -0.20 5.07 -15.81
N TYR A 22 -1.54 5.00 -15.79
CA TYR A 22 -2.25 3.72 -15.82
C TYR A 22 -2.02 2.94 -17.12
N ALA A 23 -2.17 3.56 -18.27
CA ALA A 23 -2.03 2.87 -19.56
C ALA A 23 -0.64 2.24 -19.75
N PRO A 24 0.49 2.92 -19.47
CA PRO A 24 1.82 2.32 -19.49
C PRO A 24 1.98 1.15 -18.50
N ALA A 25 1.46 1.27 -17.28
CA ALA A 25 1.50 0.19 -16.30
C ALA A 25 0.65 -1.01 -16.78
N ARG A 26 -0.57 -0.75 -17.27
CA ARG A 26 -1.48 -1.79 -17.79
C ARG A 26 -0.91 -2.54 -18.99
N ALA A 27 -0.16 -1.86 -19.85
CA ALA A 27 0.51 -2.48 -21.00
C ALA A 27 1.58 -3.52 -20.60
N ARG A 28 2.04 -3.51 -19.37
CA ARG A 28 3.01 -4.47 -18.81
C ARG A 28 2.35 -5.72 -18.22
N SER A 29 1.03 -5.75 -18.13
CA SER A 29 0.26 -6.85 -17.56
C SER A 29 -0.67 -7.47 -18.58
N THR A 30 -0.83 -8.79 -18.57
CA THR A 30 -1.76 -9.51 -19.43
C THR A 30 -3.21 -9.42 -18.95
N GLU A 31 -3.42 -9.03 -17.71
CA GLU A 31 -4.73 -8.90 -17.08
C GLU A 31 -4.85 -7.55 -16.31
N PRO A 32 -6.06 -7.13 -15.87
CA PRO A 32 -6.24 -5.94 -15.07
C PRO A 32 -5.34 -5.93 -13.83
N LEU A 33 -4.79 -4.75 -13.49
CA LEU A 33 -3.71 -4.62 -12.49
C LEU A 33 -4.15 -5.07 -11.10
N CYS A 34 -5.38 -4.74 -10.67
CA CYS A 34 -5.92 -5.20 -9.39
C CYS A 34 -6.05 -6.73 -9.32
N ALA A 35 -6.39 -7.39 -10.43
CA ALA A 35 -6.48 -8.84 -10.49
C ALA A 35 -5.09 -9.48 -10.46
N ALA A 36 -4.13 -8.94 -11.21
CA ALA A 36 -2.74 -9.42 -11.19
C ALA A 36 -2.14 -9.34 -9.78
N ALA A 37 -2.30 -8.21 -9.09
CA ALA A 37 -1.85 -8.04 -7.72
C ALA A 37 -2.57 -9.00 -6.75
N ALA A 38 -3.88 -9.14 -6.88
CA ALA A 38 -4.66 -10.05 -6.04
C ALA A 38 -4.20 -11.50 -6.20
N ARG A 39 -3.90 -11.97 -7.43
CA ARG A 39 -3.38 -13.33 -7.67
C ARG A 39 -2.04 -13.57 -6.99
N LEU A 40 -1.14 -12.59 -7.02
CA LEU A 40 0.14 -12.69 -6.29
C LEU A 40 -0.09 -12.82 -4.79
N LEU A 41 -1.00 -12.03 -4.22
CA LEU A 41 -1.32 -12.07 -2.78
C LEU A 41 -2.06 -13.37 -2.38
N MET A 42 -2.86 -13.95 -3.26
CA MET A 42 -3.55 -15.22 -3.01
C MET A 42 -2.63 -16.45 -2.94
N THR A 43 -1.35 -16.30 -3.27
CA THR A 43 -0.37 -17.36 -3.05
C THR A 43 -0.06 -17.58 -1.58
N ALA A 44 -0.41 -16.62 -0.71
CA ALA A 44 -0.25 -16.73 0.74
C ALA A 44 -1.37 -17.60 1.33
N ALA A 45 -0.98 -18.65 2.05
CA ALA A 45 -1.84 -19.54 2.81
C ALA A 45 -1.83 -19.16 4.31
N ALA A 46 -2.56 -19.94 5.11
CA ALA A 46 -2.59 -19.77 6.56
C ALA A 46 -1.18 -19.84 7.18
N GLY A 47 -0.80 -18.81 7.92
CA GLY A 47 0.51 -18.69 8.57
C GLY A 47 1.63 -18.15 7.67
N ASP A 48 1.41 -18.01 6.35
CA ASP A 48 2.37 -17.35 5.46
C ASP A 48 2.41 -15.84 5.70
N CYS A 49 3.60 -15.25 5.61
CA CYS A 49 3.77 -13.80 5.73
C CYS A 49 3.62 -13.09 4.38
N VAL A 50 3.01 -11.90 4.42
CA VAL A 50 3.02 -10.91 3.35
C VAL A 50 3.60 -9.62 3.91
N ILE A 51 4.72 -9.16 3.37
CA ILE A 51 5.30 -7.87 3.76
C ILE A 51 4.56 -6.74 3.05
N MET A 52 4.13 -5.74 3.82
CA MET A 52 3.40 -4.58 3.35
C MET A 52 4.13 -3.32 3.79
N ILE A 53 4.73 -2.62 2.83
CA ILE A 53 5.49 -1.40 3.07
C ILE A 53 4.55 -0.21 2.93
N THR A 54 4.55 0.70 3.90
CA THR A 54 3.76 1.92 3.84
C THR A 54 4.31 3.03 4.72
N GLY A 55 3.63 4.18 4.71
CA GLY A 55 3.96 5.36 5.47
C GLY A 55 4.95 6.24 4.72
N SER A 56 4.46 7.39 4.30
CA SER A 56 5.29 8.44 3.73
C SER A 56 5.46 9.57 4.75
N LEU A 57 6.72 9.89 5.08
CA LEU A 57 7.02 11.07 5.87
C LEU A 57 6.73 12.32 5.04
N THR A 58 6.03 13.24 5.61
CA THR A 58 5.75 14.53 4.98
C THR A 58 6.24 15.66 5.89
N ARG A 59 6.47 16.86 5.33
CA ARG A 59 6.93 18.07 6.06
C ARG A 59 8.17 17.85 6.94
N PRO A 60 9.27 17.26 6.41
CA PRO A 60 10.48 16.97 7.19
C PRO A 60 11.12 18.23 7.78
N TRP A 61 10.85 19.41 7.20
CA TRP A 61 11.28 20.70 7.74
C TRP A 61 10.59 21.09 9.06
N VAL A 62 9.49 20.43 9.41
CA VAL A 62 8.83 20.56 10.71
C VAL A 62 9.29 19.42 11.63
N SER A 63 9.13 18.18 11.19
CA SER A 63 9.51 17.00 11.96
C SER A 63 9.58 15.74 11.07
N THR A 64 10.55 14.89 11.34
CA THR A 64 10.65 13.55 10.73
C THR A 64 9.73 12.51 11.39
N ARG A 65 8.68 12.95 12.09
CA ARG A 65 7.66 12.11 12.73
C ARG A 65 6.27 12.34 12.15
N ILE A 66 6.15 13.25 11.21
CA ILE A 66 4.87 13.55 10.56
C ILE A 66 4.73 12.64 9.36
N GLY A 67 3.75 11.74 9.41
CA GLY A 67 3.35 10.88 8.28
C GLY A 67 2.00 11.31 7.73
N GLU A 68 1.69 10.84 6.53
CA GLU A 68 0.43 11.14 5.86
C GLU A 68 -0.60 10.01 5.97
N THR A 69 -1.86 10.35 5.72
CA THR A 69 -3.01 9.43 5.81
C THR A 69 -3.11 8.50 4.61
N ASP A 70 -2.58 8.88 3.44
CA ASP A 70 -2.50 7.97 2.29
C ASP A 70 -1.43 6.89 2.54
N GLY A 71 -1.72 5.69 2.13
CA GLY A 71 -0.92 4.48 2.35
C GLY A 71 -1.32 3.70 3.61
N PRO A 72 -1.15 4.21 4.84
CA PRO A 72 -1.47 3.47 6.06
C PRO A 72 -2.91 2.98 6.16
N VAL A 73 -3.88 3.78 5.70
CA VAL A 73 -5.31 3.43 5.69
C VAL A 73 -5.57 2.29 4.71
N GLY A 74 -5.05 2.39 3.48
CA GLY A 74 -5.19 1.36 2.45
C GLY A 74 -4.53 0.05 2.85
N VAL A 75 -3.31 0.13 3.41
CA VAL A 75 -2.60 -1.06 3.91
C VAL A 75 -3.36 -1.74 5.04
N ALA A 76 -3.95 -1.00 5.97
CA ALA A 76 -4.73 -1.58 7.06
C ALA A 76 -5.98 -2.32 6.55
N ALA A 77 -6.66 -1.77 5.55
CA ALA A 77 -7.80 -2.42 4.89
C ALA A 77 -7.38 -3.72 4.18
N LEU A 78 -6.30 -3.67 3.39
CA LEU A 78 -5.79 -4.84 2.66
C LEU A 78 -5.21 -5.90 3.60
N ALA A 79 -4.49 -5.51 4.65
CA ALA A 79 -3.98 -6.40 5.69
C ALA A 79 -5.12 -7.17 6.38
N ARG A 80 -6.23 -6.46 6.68
CA ARG A 80 -7.44 -7.11 7.18
C ARG A 80 -7.96 -8.18 6.24
N ALA A 81 -8.04 -7.90 4.93
CA ALA A 81 -8.51 -8.86 3.94
C ALA A 81 -7.62 -10.11 3.88
N LEU A 82 -6.30 -9.96 3.95
CA LEU A 82 -5.35 -11.08 3.97
C LEU A 82 -5.50 -11.91 5.24
N SER A 83 -5.61 -11.28 6.41
CA SER A 83 -5.79 -11.99 7.68
C SER A 83 -7.14 -12.70 7.74
N TYR A 84 -8.25 -12.03 7.41
CA TYR A 84 -9.61 -12.61 7.46
C TYR A 84 -9.85 -13.65 6.36
N GLY A 85 -9.37 -13.38 5.15
CA GLY A 85 -9.65 -14.21 3.99
C GLY A 85 -8.79 -15.45 3.88
N PHE A 86 -7.53 -15.35 4.30
CA PHE A 86 -6.52 -16.37 4.03
C PHE A 86 -5.79 -16.82 5.29
N ASN A 87 -6.09 -16.23 6.45
CA ASN A 87 -5.37 -16.45 7.70
C ASN A 87 -3.85 -16.24 7.54
N ALA A 88 -3.47 -15.39 6.57
CA ALA A 88 -2.10 -14.96 6.37
C ALA A 88 -1.67 -13.94 7.44
N ILE A 89 -0.38 -13.75 7.60
CA ILE A 89 0.22 -12.81 8.56
C ILE A 89 0.70 -11.56 7.80
N PRO A 90 -0.03 -10.45 7.83
CA PRO A 90 0.47 -9.17 7.33
C PRO A 90 1.62 -8.67 8.22
N VAL A 91 2.77 -8.37 7.61
CA VAL A 91 3.94 -7.76 8.25
C VAL A 91 4.10 -6.36 7.70
N VAL A 92 3.67 -5.35 8.45
CA VAL A 92 3.69 -3.97 8.00
C VAL A 92 5.00 -3.29 8.38
N VAL A 93 5.73 -2.82 7.36
CA VAL A 93 7.05 -2.21 7.50
C VAL A 93 6.95 -0.72 7.18
N THR A 94 7.49 0.10 8.08
CA THR A 94 7.44 1.57 7.96
C THR A 94 8.65 2.23 8.60
N ASP A 95 8.74 3.55 8.53
CA ASP A 95 9.69 4.32 9.33
C ASP A 95 9.42 4.09 10.82
N THR A 96 10.47 3.93 11.61
CA THR A 96 10.33 3.66 13.06
C THR A 96 9.49 4.71 13.77
N SER A 97 9.54 5.96 13.31
CA SER A 97 8.72 7.06 13.86
C SER A 97 7.23 6.94 13.56
N LEU A 98 6.83 6.13 12.58
CA LEU A 98 5.44 5.93 12.17
C LEU A 98 4.83 4.61 12.67
N LEU A 99 5.57 3.82 13.47
CA LEU A 99 5.08 2.52 13.95
C LEU A 99 3.75 2.64 14.70
N GLU A 100 3.61 3.62 15.58
CA GLU A 100 2.37 3.77 16.37
C GLU A 100 1.18 4.25 15.54
N PRO A 101 1.28 5.31 14.69
CA PRO A 101 0.18 5.67 13.81
C PRO A 101 -0.26 4.55 12.87
N VAL A 102 0.68 3.82 12.27
CA VAL A 102 0.37 2.66 11.41
C VAL A 102 -0.29 1.54 12.21
N SER A 103 0.20 1.26 13.42
CA SER A 103 -0.42 0.27 14.32
C SER A 103 -1.84 0.68 14.73
N ALA A 104 -2.11 1.98 14.89
CA ALA A 104 -3.46 2.49 15.17
C ALA A 104 -4.42 2.20 14.01
N CYS A 105 -3.98 2.38 12.75
CA CYS A 105 -4.77 2.02 11.57
C CYS A 105 -5.08 0.51 11.54
N LEU A 106 -4.09 -0.35 11.82
CA LEU A 106 -4.29 -1.81 11.89
C LEU A 106 -5.28 -2.21 12.98
N ARG A 107 -5.18 -1.61 14.18
CA ARG A 107 -6.16 -1.82 15.26
C ARG A 107 -7.57 -1.36 14.86
N ALA A 108 -7.67 -0.22 14.17
CA ALA A 108 -8.93 0.27 13.66
C ALA A 108 -9.53 -0.66 12.59
N ALA A 109 -8.69 -1.36 11.79
CA ALA A 109 -9.11 -2.41 10.88
C ALA A 109 -9.59 -3.69 11.59
N GLY A 110 -9.44 -3.78 12.90
CA GLY A 110 -9.84 -4.94 13.71
C GLY A 110 -8.76 -5.99 13.89
N GLN A 111 -7.48 -5.60 13.76
CA GLN A 111 -6.35 -6.51 13.93
C GLN A 111 -5.63 -6.27 15.26
N ALA A 112 -5.25 -7.33 15.96
CA ALA A 112 -4.31 -7.23 17.05
C ALA A 112 -2.88 -7.08 16.49
N VAL A 113 -2.17 -6.05 16.90
CA VAL A 113 -0.76 -5.85 16.54
C VAL A 113 0.09 -6.62 17.57
N VAL A 114 0.80 -7.63 17.09
CA VAL A 114 1.49 -8.62 17.93
C VAL A 114 2.90 -8.93 17.38
N THR A 115 3.68 -9.72 18.11
CA THR A 115 4.96 -10.25 17.62
C THR A 115 4.74 -11.34 16.56
N LEU A 116 5.79 -11.65 15.77
CA LEU A 116 5.71 -12.74 14.77
C LEU A 116 5.37 -14.09 15.41
N GLU A 117 5.96 -14.38 16.56
CA GLU A 117 5.69 -15.65 17.27
C GLU A 117 4.23 -15.74 17.73
N GLU A 118 3.67 -14.64 18.23
CA GLU A 118 2.25 -14.58 18.60
C GLU A 118 1.36 -14.69 17.38
N ALA A 119 1.71 -14.06 16.26
CA ALA A 119 0.98 -14.16 15.01
C ALA A 119 0.98 -15.62 14.48
N LYS A 120 2.13 -16.31 14.50
CA LYS A 120 2.22 -17.72 14.15
C LYS A 120 1.36 -18.60 15.07
N ARG A 121 1.32 -18.33 16.38
CA ARG A 121 0.41 -19.02 17.30
C ARG A 121 -1.06 -18.75 17.00
N ALA A 122 -1.40 -17.51 16.64
CA ALA A 122 -2.77 -17.13 16.28
C ALA A 122 -3.26 -17.87 15.03
N THR A 123 -2.42 -17.95 13.98
CA THR A 123 -2.78 -18.61 12.71
C THR A 123 -2.81 -20.13 12.79
N SER A 124 -2.07 -20.74 13.72
CA SER A 124 -2.08 -22.20 13.95
C SER A 124 -3.23 -22.67 14.88
N ASN A 125 -3.95 -21.75 15.53
CA ASN A 125 -5.03 -22.09 16.44
C ASN A 125 -6.35 -22.31 15.68
N ARG A 126 -7.21 -23.18 16.24
CA ARG A 126 -8.57 -23.41 15.68
C ARG A 126 -9.51 -22.20 15.88
N ARG A 127 -9.25 -21.36 16.88
CA ARG A 127 -10.02 -20.13 17.13
C ARG A 127 -9.34 -19.00 16.37
N PHE A 128 -10.05 -18.44 15.41
CA PHE A 128 -9.57 -17.33 14.60
C PHE A 128 -9.25 -16.10 15.47
N CYS A 129 -8.12 -15.48 15.19
CA CYS A 129 -7.73 -14.18 15.73
C CYS A 129 -7.05 -13.39 14.60
N SER A 130 -7.63 -12.25 14.23
CA SER A 130 -7.02 -11.37 13.24
C SER A 130 -5.82 -10.64 13.83
N VAL A 131 -4.67 -10.85 13.22
CA VAL A 131 -3.40 -10.30 13.69
C VAL A 131 -2.63 -9.61 12.57
N ALA A 132 -1.75 -8.69 12.96
CA ALA A 132 -0.72 -8.10 12.11
C ALA A 132 0.57 -7.91 12.90
N VAL A 133 1.70 -7.87 12.21
CA VAL A 133 3.01 -7.56 12.78
C VAL A 133 3.46 -6.21 12.24
N THR A 134 4.11 -5.37 13.07
CA THR A 134 4.72 -4.12 12.61
C THR A 134 6.23 -4.15 12.81
N ARG A 135 6.98 -3.55 11.88
CA ARG A 135 8.44 -3.43 11.93
C ARG A 135 8.88 -2.04 11.48
N GLY A 136 9.76 -1.42 12.26
CA GLY A 136 10.52 -0.25 11.83
C GLY A 136 11.68 -0.67 10.92
N PHE A 137 12.14 0.27 10.08
CA PHE A 137 13.23 -0.01 9.14
C PHE A 137 14.36 1.03 9.28
N PRO A 138 15.64 0.64 9.05
CA PRO A 138 16.79 1.52 9.26
C PRO A 138 16.88 2.69 8.26
N LEU A 139 17.54 3.78 8.73
CA LEU A 139 17.81 4.98 7.94
C LEU A 139 19.14 4.87 7.15
N GLU A 140 20.10 4.14 7.68
CA GLU A 140 21.45 4.03 7.12
C GLU A 140 21.53 2.88 6.10
N ASP A 141 22.18 3.13 4.96
CA ASP A 141 22.24 2.20 3.83
C ASP A 141 22.74 0.80 4.21
N ASN A 142 23.85 0.71 4.95
CA ASN A 142 24.42 -0.60 5.32
C ASN A 142 23.52 -1.35 6.30
N ALA A 143 22.95 -0.65 7.29
CA ALA A 143 22.01 -1.24 8.24
C ALA A 143 20.73 -1.70 7.52
N ALA A 144 20.23 -0.91 6.56
CA ALA A 144 19.04 -1.21 5.79
C ALA A 144 19.23 -2.43 4.86
N ARG A 145 20.40 -2.57 4.20
CA ARG A 145 20.72 -3.76 3.39
C ARG A 145 20.78 -5.03 4.25
N ASN A 146 21.42 -4.96 5.41
CA ASN A 146 21.48 -6.09 6.33
C ASN A 146 20.09 -6.45 6.87
N GLU A 147 19.28 -5.45 7.22
CA GLU A 147 17.93 -5.66 7.71
C GLU A 147 17.02 -6.25 6.63
N ALA A 148 17.14 -5.81 5.38
CA ALA A 148 16.41 -6.38 4.25
C ALA A 148 16.65 -7.89 4.13
N GLY A 149 17.90 -8.33 4.14
CA GLY A 149 18.26 -9.75 4.11
C GLY A 149 17.66 -10.53 5.29
N ARG A 150 17.82 -9.99 6.52
CA ARG A 150 17.26 -10.62 7.72
C ARG A 150 15.74 -10.74 7.68
N MET A 151 15.05 -9.71 7.21
CA MET A 151 13.58 -9.72 7.12
C MET A 151 13.08 -10.75 6.10
N ILE A 152 13.70 -10.85 4.92
CA ILE A 152 13.33 -11.88 3.94
C ILE A 152 13.57 -13.27 4.51
N GLU A 153 14.68 -13.49 5.23
CA GLU A 153 14.98 -14.76 5.89
C GLU A 153 14.04 -15.06 7.08
N GLU A 154 13.71 -14.07 7.92
CA GLU A 154 12.83 -14.26 9.09
C GLU A 154 11.38 -14.55 8.69
N PHE A 155 10.87 -13.78 7.71
CA PHE A 155 9.45 -13.83 7.35
C PHE A 155 9.13 -14.78 6.20
N HIS A 156 10.09 -15.17 5.37
CA HIS A 156 9.87 -15.97 4.14
C HIS A 156 8.61 -15.52 3.37
N PRO A 157 8.51 -14.21 3.02
CA PRO A 157 7.26 -13.65 2.54
C PRO A 157 6.87 -14.22 1.18
N LYS A 158 5.56 -14.43 0.96
CA LYS A 158 5.02 -14.83 -0.35
C LYS A 158 4.96 -13.67 -1.33
N ALA A 159 4.82 -12.45 -0.81
CA ALA A 159 4.84 -11.22 -1.59
C ALA A 159 5.32 -10.05 -0.75
N VAL A 160 5.84 -9.02 -1.42
CA VAL A 160 6.14 -7.70 -0.86
C VAL A 160 5.32 -6.67 -1.63
N ILE A 161 4.49 -5.89 -0.94
CA ILE A 161 3.73 -4.80 -1.52
C ILE A 161 4.15 -3.47 -0.90
N ALA A 162 4.46 -2.48 -1.74
CA ALA A 162 4.74 -1.11 -1.33
C ALA A 162 3.56 -0.21 -1.72
N VAL A 163 3.01 0.52 -0.76
CA VAL A 163 1.82 1.38 -0.91
C VAL A 163 2.15 2.77 -0.42
N GLU A 164 2.02 3.76 -1.28
CA GLU A 164 2.33 5.17 -1.00
C GLU A 164 3.69 5.31 -0.30
N ARG A 165 4.66 4.62 -0.83
CA ARG A 165 6.01 4.68 -0.31
C ARG A 165 6.95 5.26 -1.34
N ALA A 166 7.42 6.48 -1.08
CA ALA A 166 8.43 7.09 -1.93
C ALA A 166 9.65 6.18 -2.06
N GLY A 167 10.13 6.00 -3.29
CA GLY A 167 11.31 5.23 -3.64
C GLY A 167 12.53 6.11 -3.91
N MET A 168 13.72 5.55 -3.75
CA MET A 168 14.95 6.23 -4.14
C MET A 168 15.00 6.47 -5.65
N THR A 169 15.43 7.66 -6.03
CA THR A 169 15.84 7.95 -7.40
C THR A 169 17.12 7.19 -7.77
N PRO A 170 17.57 7.19 -9.04
CA PRO A 170 18.86 6.63 -9.41
C PRO A 170 20.05 7.23 -8.66
N ARG A 171 19.91 8.43 -8.08
CA ARG A 171 20.92 9.11 -7.26
C ARG A 171 20.91 8.68 -5.78
N GLY A 172 20.00 7.80 -5.37
CA GLY A 172 19.86 7.36 -3.99
C GLY A 172 19.17 8.36 -3.06
N THR A 173 18.49 9.36 -3.61
CA THR A 173 17.75 10.40 -2.89
C THR A 173 16.24 10.21 -3.04
N TYR A 174 15.46 10.75 -2.11
CA TYR A 174 14.00 10.79 -2.20
C TYR A 174 13.54 12.20 -2.52
N HIS A 175 12.57 12.35 -3.39
CA HIS A 175 12.01 13.64 -3.77
C HIS A 175 10.49 13.65 -3.63
N ASN A 176 9.95 14.76 -3.15
CA ASN A 176 8.51 15.01 -3.13
C ASN A 176 8.00 15.43 -4.52
N MET A 177 6.69 15.59 -4.67
CA MET A 177 6.04 15.98 -5.94
C MET A 177 6.43 17.38 -6.43
N LEU A 178 7.08 18.21 -5.60
CA LEU A 178 7.66 19.50 -5.99
C LEU A 178 9.12 19.39 -6.45
N GLY A 179 9.67 18.17 -6.55
CA GLY A 179 11.08 17.92 -6.90
C GLY A 179 12.07 18.26 -5.78
N GLN A 180 11.60 18.55 -4.58
CA GLN A 180 12.46 18.87 -3.43
C GLN A 180 13.00 17.58 -2.80
N ASP A 181 14.30 17.60 -2.48
CA ASP A 181 14.95 16.52 -1.73
C ASP A 181 14.41 16.49 -0.28
N TYR A 182 13.89 15.34 0.14
CA TYR A 182 13.42 15.10 1.49
C TYR A 182 13.93 13.76 2.05
N THR A 183 15.14 13.42 1.66
CA THR A 183 15.84 12.17 2.03
C THR A 183 16.06 12.05 3.54
N GLN A 184 16.28 13.17 4.23
CA GLN A 184 16.62 13.17 5.64
C GLN A 184 15.52 12.51 6.51
N GLY A 185 15.93 11.58 7.36
CA GLY A 185 15.07 10.89 8.33
C GLY A 185 14.17 9.79 7.74
N ARG A 186 14.35 9.46 6.46
CA ARG A 186 13.58 8.43 5.76
C ARG A 186 14.27 7.08 5.81
N ALA A 187 13.54 6.04 6.20
CA ALA A 187 14.05 4.67 6.16
C ALA A 187 14.30 4.22 4.71
N ARG A 188 15.41 3.51 4.51
CA ARG A 188 15.88 3.03 3.21
C ARG A 188 15.18 1.73 2.79
N ILE A 189 13.84 1.71 2.81
CA ILE A 189 13.03 0.50 2.61
C ILE A 189 13.14 -0.06 1.18
N ASP A 190 13.59 0.71 0.22
CA ASP A 190 13.91 0.23 -1.14
C ASP A 190 14.75 -1.04 -1.14
N TYR A 191 15.71 -1.16 -0.23
CA TYR A 191 16.57 -2.34 -0.12
C TYR A 191 15.80 -3.62 0.21
N LEU A 192 14.66 -3.51 0.89
CA LEU A 192 13.79 -4.66 1.15
C LEU A 192 13.12 -5.16 -0.14
N VAL A 193 12.69 -4.24 -1.03
CA VAL A 193 12.12 -4.59 -2.33
C VAL A 193 13.21 -5.14 -3.27
N GLU A 194 14.41 -4.55 -3.26
CA GLU A 194 15.56 -5.07 -4.00
C GLU A 194 15.90 -6.51 -3.58
N GLU A 195 15.94 -6.77 -2.29
CA GLU A 195 16.25 -8.10 -1.76
C GLU A 195 15.13 -9.11 -2.10
N ALA A 196 13.86 -8.71 -1.97
CA ALA A 196 12.72 -9.52 -2.41
C ALA A 196 12.85 -9.91 -3.89
N THR A 197 13.16 -8.94 -4.76
CA THR A 197 13.35 -9.18 -6.20
C THR A 197 14.50 -10.15 -6.46
N LYS A 198 15.65 -10.00 -5.79
CA LYS A 198 16.79 -10.91 -5.91
C LYS A 198 16.43 -12.35 -5.54
N GLN A 199 15.61 -12.51 -4.51
CA GLN A 199 15.16 -13.80 -4.04
C GLN A 199 13.89 -14.31 -4.75
N ARG A 200 13.45 -13.62 -5.81
CA ARG A 200 12.26 -13.95 -6.62
C ARG A 200 10.97 -14.01 -5.80
N VAL A 201 10.89 -13.22 -4.75
CA VAL A 201 9.63 -12.95 -4.05
C VAL A 201 8.83 -11.96 -4.87
N ALA A 202 7.55 -12.23 -5.08
CA ALA A 202 6.66 -11.39 -5.86
C ALA A 202 6.57 -9.95 -5.28
N THR A 203 6.63 -8.94 -6.15
CA THR A 203 6.65 -7.52 -5.76
C THR A 203 5.50 -6.76 -6.38
N ILE A 204 4.84 -5.91 -5.57
CA ILE A 204 3.72 -5.07 -6.00
C ILE A 204 4.00 -3.63 -5.56
N GLY A 205 3.76 -2.67 -6.45
CA GLY A 205 3.80 -1.24 -6.16
C GLY A 205 2.42 -0.62 -6.32
N VAL A 206 2.02 0.24 -5.41
CA VAL A 206 0.82 1.08 -5.49
C VAL A 206 1.23 2.51 -5.19
N GLY A 207 0.96 3.43 -6.10
CA GLY A 207 1.35 4.83 -5.99
C GLY A 207 0.44 5.73 -6.80
N ASP A 208 0.51 7.03 -6.57
CA ASP A 208 -0.37 8.02 -7.18
C ASP A 208 0.34 9.27 -7.73
N GLY A 209 1.66 9.36 -7.52
CA GLY A 209 2.44 10.54 -7.88
C GLY A 209 3.54 10.32 -8.91
N GLY A 210 4.22 9.19 -8.90
CA GLY A 210 5.37 8.90 -9.77
C GLY A 210 6.70 8.77 -9.04
N ASN A 211 6.77 9.14 -7.77
CA ASN A 211 7.95 9.00 -6.91
C ASN A 211 7.93 7.75 -6.03
N GLU A 212 6.90 6.92 -6.10
CA GLU A 212 6.73 5.74 -5.27
C GLU A 212 7.46 4.51 -5.82
N ILE A 213 7.79 3.58 -4.94
CA ILE A 213 8.38 2.28 -5.28
C ILE A 213 7.46 1.56 -6.28
N GLY A 214 8.03 1.13 -7.39
CA GLY A 214 7.34 0.50 -8.51
C GLY A 214 7.31 1.39 -9.76
N MET A 215 7.32 2.73 -9.62
CA MET A 215 7.23 3.67 -10.75
C MET A 215 8.41 3.56 -11.72
N GLY A 216 9.53 2.98 -11.30
CA GLY A 216 10.64 2.60 -12.18
C GLY A 216 10.23 1.65 -13.30
N ALA A 217 9.07 1.00 -13.22
CA ALA A 217 8.52 0.18 -14.31
C ALA A 217 8.03 1.02 -15.50
N ILE A 218 7.72 2.30 -15.30
CA ILE A 218 7.12 3.22 -16.29
C ILE A 218 7.84 4.57 -16.34
N VAL A 219 9.16 4.58 -16.20
CA VAL A 219 10.02 5.78 -16.12
C VAL A 219 9.69 6.81 -17.21
N GLU A 220 9.56 6.36 -18.46
CA GLU A 220 9.27 7.26 -19.60
C GLU A 220 7.94 8.00 -19.43
N ALA A 221 6.91 7.32 -18.91
CA ALA A 221 5.62 7.93 -18.65
C ALA A 221 5.69 8.94 -17.49
N VAL A 222 6.41 8.59 -16.42
CA VAL A 222 6.65 9.51 -15.30
C VAL A 222 7.38 10.77 -15.78
N HIS A 223 8.48 10.61 -16.52
CA HIS A 223 9.23 11.76 -17.06
C HIS A 223 8.37 12.65 -17.96
N LYS A 224 7.48 12.05 -18.77
CA LYS A 224 6.65 12.75 -19.75
C LYS A 224 5.44 13.46 -19.12
N HIS A 225 4.83 12.86 -18.11
CA HIS A 225 3.50 13.28 -17.65
C HIS A 225 3.47 13.85 -16.23
N VAL A 226 4.50 13.56 -15.42
CA VAL A 226 4.57 14.04 -14.03
C VAL A 226 5.44 15.29 -13.95
N PRO A 227 4.98 16.39 -13.34
CA PRO A 227 5.84 17.54 -13.05
C PRO A 227 7.09 17.10 -12.28
N HIS A 228 8.26 17.56 -12.70
CA HIS A 228 9.56 17.15 -12.12
C HIS A 228 9.86 15.63 -12.21
N GLY A 229 9.17 14.88 -13.07
CA GLY A 229 9.30 13.43 -13.20
C GLY A 229 10.75 12.94 -13.39
N GLU A 230 11.59 13.69 -14.14
CA GLU A 230 13.01 13.38 -14.32
C GLU A 230 13.84 13.46 -13.04
N ILE A 231 13.35 14.21 -12.03
CA ILE A 231 14.03 14.39 -10.75
C ILE A 231 13.54 13.39 -9.73
N LEU A 232 12.20 13.17 -9.67
CA LEU A 232 11.54 12.46 -8.57
C LEU A 232 11.27 10.97 -8.85
N CYS A 233 11.33 10.51 -10.12
CA CYS A 233 10.97 9.14 -10.47
C CYS A 233 11.77 8.13 -9.65
N ALA A 234 11.06 7.22 -8.98
CA ALA A 234 11.68 6.11 -8.27
C ALA A 234 12.38 5.15 -9.23
N ARG A 235 13.54 4.63 -8.84
CA ARG A 235 14.34 3.72 -9.68
C ARG A 235 13.81 2.30 -9.74
N LEU A 236 13.10 1.84 -8.69
CA LEU A 236 12.66 0.46 -8.59
C LEU A 236 11.39 0.21 -9.39
N ALA A 237 11.44 -0.87 -10.18
CA ALA A 237 10.28 -1.51 -10.76
C ALA A 237 9.77 -2.61 -9.83
N THR A 238 8.49 -2.96 -9.96
CA THR A 238 7.85 -4.12 -9.33
C THR A 238 7.22 -5.02 -10.40
N ASP A 239 6.91 -6.26 -10.03
CA ASP A 239 6.27 -7.21 -10.97
C ASP A 239 4.89 -6.71 -11.41
N VAL A 240 4.13 -6.13 -10.48
CA VAL A 240 2.85 -5.45 -10.76
C VAL A 240 2.89 -4.04 -10.18
N LEU A 241 2.53 -3.05 -10.99
CA LEU A 241 2.39 -1.65 -10.57
C LEU A 241 0.96 -1.18 -10.79
N LEU A 242 0.36 -0.62 -9.74
CA LEU A 242 -0.97 -0.01 -9.77
C LEU A 242 -0.87 1.52 -9.57
N PRO A 243 -0.86 2.32 -10.64
CA PRO A 243 -1.14 3.74 -10.51
C PRO A 243 -2.60 3.95 -10.12
N ALA A 244 -2.86 4.67 -9.03
CA ALA A 244 -4.21 4.92 -8.50
C ALA A 244 -4.43 6.41 -8.28
N GLY A 245 -5.67 6.89 -8.29
CA GLY A 245 -6.00 8.29 -8.03
C GLY A 245 -5.63 8.72 -6.60
N VAL A 246 -5.65 7.76 -5.68
CA VAL A 246 -5.12 7.79 -4.31
C VAL A 246 -4.60 6.38 -4.03
N SER A 247 -3.44 6.22 -3.43
CA SER A 247 -2.84 4.90 -3.20
C SER A 247 -3.72 3.98 -2.36
N ASN A 248 -4.45 4.52 -1.39
CA ASN A 248 -5.46 3.78 -0.63
C ASN A 248 -6.49 3.10 -1.54
N TRP A 249 -6.95 3.78 -2.61
CA TRP A 249 -7.93 3.22 -3.54
C TRP A 249 -7.39 2.03 -4.33
N GLY A 250 -6.08 2.04 -4.63
CA GLY A 250 -5.40 0.88 -5.22
C GLY A 250 -5.49 -0.35 -4.31
N CYS A 251 -5.29 -0.17 -3.00
CA CYS A 251 -5.49 -1.24 -2.03
C CYS A 251 -6.92 -1.77 -2.00
N TYR A 252 -7.92 -0.89 -2.08
CA TYR A 252 -9.33 -1.29 -2.09
C TYR A 252 -9.72 -2.04 -3.36
N ALA A 253 -9.16 -1.65 -4.51
CA ALA A 253 -9.35 -2.38 -5.76
C ALA A 253 -8.71 -3.79 -5.70
N ILE A 254 -7.50 -3.92 -5.14
CA ILE A 254 -6.88 -5.23 -4.87
C ILE A 254 -7.74 -6.06 -3.92
N GLN A 255 -8.25 -5.46 -2.85
CA GLN A 255 -9.12 -6.12 -1.88
C GLN A 255 -10.43 -6.61 -2.53
N ALA A 256 -11.04 -5.79 -3.38
CA ALA A 256 -12.23 -6.17 -4.14
C ALA A 256 -11.93 -7.33 -5.12
N ALA A 257 -10.77 -7.29 -5.79
CA ALA A 257 -10.32 -8.38 -6.66
C ALA A 257 -10.07 -9.67 -5.87
N LEU A 258 -9.46 -9.59 -4.68
CA LEU A 258 -9.30 -10.73 -3.76
C LEU A 258 -10.65 -11.33 -3.37
N ALA A 259 -11.63 -10.49 -3.01
CA ALA A 259 -12.97 -10.94 -2.67
C ALA A 259 -13.61 -11.73 -3.82
N ILE A 260 -13.55 -11.21 -5.04
CA ILE A 260 -14.09 -11.86 -6.24
C ILE A 260 -13.38 -13.20 -6.51
N LEU A 261 -12.07 -13.20 -6.56
CA LEU A 261 -11.27 -14.38 -6.90
C LEU A 261 -11.40 -15.49 -5.86
N ALA A 262 -11.55 -15.12 -4.57
CA ALA A 262 -11.74 -16.07 -3.47
C ALA A 262 -13.21 -16.48 -3.29
N GLY A 263 -14.17 -15.84 -3.97
CA GLY A 263 -15.60 -16.07 -3.75
C GLY A 263 -16.08 -15.62 -2.35
N LYS A 264 -15.46 -14.61 -1.75
CA LYS A 264 -15.65 -14.17 -0.35
C LYS A 264 -16.11 -12.72 -0.29
N PRO A 265 -17.43 -12.43 -0.44
CA PRO A 265 -17.94 -11.07 -0.42
C PRO A 265 -17.70 -10.34 0.91
N GLU A 266 -17.52 -11.06 2.02
CA GLU A 266 -17.20 -10.52 3.34
C GLU A 266 -15.82 -9.85 3.43
N LEU A 267 -14.97 -10.03 2.41
CA LEU A 267 -13.68 -9.35 2.31
C LEU A 267 -13.79 -7.94 1.72
N LEU A 268 -14.92 -7.57 1.15
CA LEU A 268 -15.10 -6.24 0.58
C LEU A 268 -14.91 -5.16 1.65
N HIS A 269 -14.22 -4.08 1.28
CA HIS A 269 -14.14 -2.89 2.10
C HIS A 269 -15.50 -2.18 2.14
N THR A 270 -15.77 -1.47 3.23
CA THR A 270 -17.07 -0.78 3.42
C THR A 270 -16.83 0.69 3.79
N ALA A 271 -17.77 1.57 3.38
CA ALA A 271 -17.72 2.98 3.74
C ALA A 271 -17.65 3.22 5.27
N ALA A 272 -18.32 2.38 6.07
CA ALA A 272 -18.23 2.46 7.52
C ALA A 272 -16.84 2.13 8.06
N MET A 273 -16.15 1.14 7.46
CA MET A 273 -14.78 0.82 7.81
C MET A 273 -13.81 1.92 7.35
N GLU A 274 -14.02 2.47 6.15
CA GLU A 274 -13.23 3.58 5.63
C GLU A 274 -13.27 4.78 6.57
N ARG A 275 -14.44 5.22 6.98
CA ARG A 275 -14.61 6.27 8.01
C ARG A 275 -13.78 5.98 9.25
N ARG A 276 -13.94 4.78 9.80
CA ARG A 276 -13.23 4.35 11.01
C ARG A 276 -11.71 4.40 10.84
N LEU A 277 -11.19 4.01 9.67
CA LEU A 277 -9.76 3.99 9.40
C LEU A 277 -9.19 5.39 9.24
N ILE A 278 -9.83 6.27 8.46
CA ILE A 278 -9.38 7.65 8.26
C ILE A 278 -9.44 8.44 9.57
N GLU A 279 -10.52 8.30 10.34
CA GLU A 279 -10.64 8.93 11.66
C GLU A 279 -9.55 8.44 12.63
N ALA A 280 -9.24 7.14 12.63
CA ALA A 280 -8.18 6.58 13.47
C ALA A 280 -6.80 7.07 13.05
N ALA A 281 -6.54 7.20 11.74
CA ALA A 281 -5.30 7.73 11.20
C ALA A 281 -5.07 9.19 11.63
N ALA A 282 -6.07 10.05 11.47
CA ALA A 282 -6.02 11.45 11.92
C ALA A 282 -5.83 11.56 13.45
N ASN A 283 -6.58 10.77 14.22
CA ASN A 283 -6.46 10.74 15.69
C ASN A 283 -5.09 10.23 16.18
N ALA A 284 -4.41 9.41 15.38
CA ALA A 284 -3.06 8.94 15.67
C ALA A 284 -1.96 9.94 15.23
N GLY A 285 -2.34 11.10 14.67
CA GLY A 285 -1.41 12.17 14.29
C GLY A 285 -0.90 12.09 12.85
N LEU A 286 -1.48 11.23 12.00
CA LEU A 286 -1.25 11.31 10.57
C LEU A 286 -1.96 12.55 10.00
N VAL A 287 -1.35 13.19 9.02
CA VAL A 287 -1.89 14.39 8.37
C VAL A 287 -2.32 14.08 6.95
N ASP A 288 -3.26 14.84 6.45
CA ASP A 288 -3.52 14.90 5.02
C ASP A 288 -2.27 15.42 4.29
N GLY A 289 -1.79 14.68 3.28
CA GLY A 289 -0.57 15.00 2.53
C GLY A 289 -0.61 16.37 1.88
N ASN A 290 -1.76 16.82 1.40
CA ASN A 290 -1.96 18.11 0.75
C ASN A 290 -2.17 19.25 1.75
N THR A 291 -3.09 19.09 2.70
CA THR A 291 -3.46 20.18 3.63
C THR A 291 -2.53 20.32 4.82
N GLY A 292 -1.87 19.22 5.24
CA GLY A 292 -1.02 19.17 6.43
C GLY A 292 -1.75 19.17 7.74
N LYS A 293 -3.04 18.90 7.74
CA LYS A 293 -3.87 18.88 8.93
C LYS A 293 -4.18 17.46 9.39
N CYS A 294 -4.26 17.24 10.71
CA CYS A 294 -4.79 16.01 11.30
C CYS A 294 -6.33 16.08 11.27
N GLU A 295 -6.91 15.81 10.12
CA GLU A 295 -8.36 15.79 9.91
C GLU A 295 -8.77 14.59 9.05
N SER A 296 -10.08 14.29 9.00
CA SER A 296 -10.58 13.10 8.28
C SER A 296 -10.63 13.33 6.77
N THR A 297 -9.47 13.63 6.19
CA THR A 297 -9.25 13.82 4.75
C THR A 297 -8.02 13.04 4.31
N VAL A 298 -7.93 12.74 3.02
CA VAL A 298 -6.75 12.15 2.37
C VAL A 298 -6.54 12.88 1.05
N ASP A 299 -5.32 13.37 0.80
CA ASP A 299 -4.94 14.08 -0.43
C ASP A 299 -5.82 15.29 -0.77
N GLY A 300 -6.27 16.00 0.26
CA GLY A 300 -7.14 17.17 0.12
C GLY A 300 -8.59 16.83 -0.19
N MET A 301 -8.97 15.56 -0.24
CA MET A 301 -10.33 15.11 -0.50
C MET A 301 -11.04 14.73 0.80
N SER A 302 -12.35 15.02 0.86
CA SER A 302 -13.16 14.74 2.04
C SER A 302 -13.40 13.24 2.23
N LEU A 303 -13.74 12.87 3.46
CA LEU A 303 -14.11 11.50 3.83
C LEU A 303 -15.25 10.93 2.95
N GLU A 304 -16.22 11.77 2.56
CA GLU A 304 -17.35 11.36 1.71
C GLU A 304 -16.88 10.91 0.32
N VAL A 305 -15.84 11.52 -0.23
CA VAL A 305 -15.24 11.11 -1.51
C VAL A 305 -14.67 9.70 -1.39
N HIS A 306 -13.86 9.45 -0.35
CA HIS A 306 -13.25 8.13 -0.12
C HIS A 306 -14.29 7.05 0.12
N MET A 307 -15.31 7.34 0.93
CA MET A 307 -16.45 6.45 1.16
C MET A 307 -17.20 6.15 -0.16
N GLY A 308 -17.39 7.15 -1.01
CA GLY A 308 -18.04 6.99 -2.32
C GLY A 308 -17.24 6.06 -3.25
N ILE A 309 -15.92 6.17 -3.28
CA ILE A 309 -15.04 5.25 -4.05
C ILE A 309 -15.16 3.82 -3.52
N VAL A 310 -15.14 3.64 -2.20
CA VAL A 310 -15.35 2.33 -1.57
C VAL A 310 -16.69 1.72 -1.97
N ASP A 311 -17.78 2.50 -1.92
CA ASP A 311 -19.11 2.03 -2.31
C ASP A 311 -19.18 1.66 -3.80
N LEU A 312 -18.53 2.42 -4.69
CA LEU A 312 -18.44 2.09 -6.12
C LEU A 312 -17.69 0.78 -6.36
N LEU A 313 -16.54 0.59 -5.71
CA LEU A 313 -15.76 -0.65 -5.80
C LEU A 313 -16.54 -1.85 -5.26
N ALA A 314 -17.19 -1.69 -4.11
CA ALA A 314 -18.03 -2.74 -3.51
C ALA A 314 -19.22 -3.09 -4.42
N ALA A 315 -19.93 -2.09 -4.95
CA ALA A 315 -21.06 -2.28 -5.86
C ALA A 315 -20.64 -2.99 -7.15
N ALA A 316 -19.48 -2.62 -7.72
CA ALA A 316 -18.91 -3.30 -8.87
C ALA A 316 -18.60 -4.77 -8.55
N ALA A 317 -17.89 -5.03 -7.44
CA ALA A 317 -17.49 -6.39 -7.05
C ALA A 317 -18.69 -7.29 -6.71
N GLN A 318 -19.72 -6.76 -6.05
CA GLN A 318 -20.92 -7.50 -5.68
C GLN A 318 -21.64 -8.14 -6.88
N ARG A 319 -21.48 -7.58 -8.09
CA ARG A 319 -22.05 -8.16 -9.31
C ARG A 319 -21.45 -9.52 -9.65
N ALA A 320 -20.21 -9.79 -9.24
CA ALA A 320 -19.55 -11.06 -9.48
C ALA A 320 -20.11 -12.20 -8.61
N PHE A 321 -20.81 -11.88 -7.52
CA PHE A 321 -21.40 -12.86 -6.60
C PHE A 321 -22.88 -13.14 -6.87
N LYS A 322 -23.50 -12.39 -7.80
CA LYS A 322 -24.89 -12.66 -8.21
C LYS A 322 -24.92 -13.77 -9.24
N PRO A 323 -25.88 -14.71 -9.17
CA PRO A 323 -26.07 -15.69 -10.23
C PRO A 323 -26.26 -14.96 -11.58
N THR A 324 -25.55 -15.39 -12.61
CA THR A 324 -25.85 -14.99 -13.99
C THR A 324 -27.22 -15.58 -14.35
N HIS A 325 -28.21 -14.72 -14.56
CA HIS A 325 -29.52 -15.09 -15.09
C HIS A 325 -29.43 -15.52 -16.54
#